data_ccee43bf1c6bf5ae83f1d17c9f270740
#
_entry.id   ccee43bf1c6bf5ae83f1d17c9f270740
#
_cell.length_a   1.000
_cell.length_b   1.000
_cell.length_c   1.000
_cell.angle_alpha   90.00
_cell.angle_beta   90.00
_cell.angle_gamma   90.00
#
_symmetry.space_group_name_H-M   'P 1'
#
loop_
_entity.id
_entity.type
_entity.pdbx_description
1 polymer ?
#
loop_
_entity_poly.entity_id
_entity_poly.type
_entity_poly.pdbx_seq_one_letter_code
_entity_poly.pdbx_strand_id
1 'polypeptide(L)'
;MFATGIENSIPTINHGKTRVDEMEVCGHYERWREDFDCVQEIGINFLRYGPPLHKCYLGPHKYDWEFADVTFAELRRREITPIVDLCHFGVPDWLGNFQNPDFPRLFADYAGAFAERFPWVQLYTPINEMFICAVFSAKYGWWNEQKKDDRSFVTALKHLVQANVMGMIEILKRRHDAIFIQSESSEYYHADSPAAIGRAEVLNQMRFLSLDLNYGRRVDSGMYEFLIDNGMTREEYGWFLEHRLKQHCILGNDYYQLNEHRVFADGHTVAAGETFGYAEITRQYYNRYRVPVMHTETNLWEGPHGDEAVKWLWKEWANVLRLRNVGIPTVGFTWYSLTDQVDWDTALREQNGNVNPLGLFDLDRKIRNVGRAYKQLIADWRNVLPAQSVCLIVPIKKISDHPDEEYDDAAGRHFGASGTQAKEAEG
;
A
#
# COMPACT_ATOMS: atom_id res chain seq x y z
N MET A 1 -1.13 10.54 -11.27
CA MET A 1 0.10 9.77 -10.99
C MET A 1 0.01 8.42 -11.71
N PHE A 2 1.06 8.01 -12.43
CA PHE A 2 1.23 6.62 -12.85
C PHE A 2 2.33 6.01 -12.00
N ALA A 3 2.07 4.86 -11.39
CA ALA A 3 2.97 4.24 -10.45
C ALA A 3 3.13 2.74 -10.69
N THR A 4 4.14 2.17 -10.09
CA THR A 4 4.31 0.75 -9.81
C THR A 4 4.82 0.59 -8.39
N GLY A 5 5.01 -0.64 -7.91
CA GLY A 5 5.56 -0.92 -6.59
C GLY A 5 6.66 -1.95 -6.63
N ILE A 6 7.56 -1.87 -5.68
CA ILE A 6 8.43 -2.99 -5.32
C ILE A 6 7.68 -3.81 -4.27
N GLU A 7 7.51 -5.10 -4.54
CA GLU A 7 6.87 -6.02 -3.60
C GLU A 7 7.75 -6.13 -2.34
N ASN A 8 7.19 -5.75 -1.20
CA ASN A 8 7.90 -5.68 0.07
C ASN A 8 7.17 -6.36 1.24
N SER A 9 6.30 -7.31 0.94
CA SER A 9 5.61 -8.13 1.94
C SER A 9 6.58 -8.92 2.80
N ILE A 10 6.37 -8.83 4.11
CA ILE A 10 7.23 -9.47 5.11
C ILE A 10 6.44 -10.20 6.22
N PRO A 11 5.37 -10.94 5.93
CA PRO A 11 4.67 -11.67 6.97
C PRO A 11 5.54 -12.78 7.56
N THR A 12 5.16 -13.29 8.72
CA THR A 12 5.70 -14.55 9.24
C THR A 12 4.67 -15.67 9.11
N ILE A 13 5.16 -16.89 8.91
CA ILE A 13 4.37 -18.13 8.87
C ILE A 13 4.92 -19.12 9.90
N ASN A 14 4.34 -20.32 9.99
CA ASN A 14 4.78 -21.35 10.92
C ASN A 14 4.87 -20.87 12.38
N HIS A 15 3.83 -20.12 12.84
CA HIS A 15 3.75 -19.53 14.18
C HIS A 15 4.93 -18.58 14.48
N GLY A 16 5.25 -17.71 13.54
CA GLY A 16 6.30 -16.70 13.67
C GLY A 16 7.73 -17.23 13.47
N LYS A 17 7.91 -18.51 13.10
CA LYS A 17 9.23 -19.11 12.96
C LYS A 17 9.91 -18.89 11.62
N THR A 18 9.12 -18.54 10.60
CA THR A 18 9.60 -18.36 9.23
C THR A 18 9.17 -16.99 8.74
N ARG A 19 10.13 -16.15 8.39
CA ARG A 19 9.90 -14.87 7.73
C ARG A 19 9.77 -15.10 6.23
N VAL A 20 8.71 -14.58 5.64
CA VAL A 20 8.65 -14.35 4.18
C VAL A 20 9.22 -12.98 3.92
N ASP A 21 10.11 -12.84 2.94
CA ASP A 21 10.71 -11.56 2.55
C ASP A 21 10.68 -11.49 1.01
N GLU A 22 9.66 -10.83 0.48
CA GLU A 22 9.47 -10.72 -0.96
C GLU A 22 10.59 -9.93 -1.65
N MET A 23 11.18 -8.95 -0.99
CA MET A 23 12.34 -8.24 -1.54
C MET A 23 13.55 -9.17 -1.73
N GLU A 24 13.73 -10.14 -0.82
CA GLU A 24 14.82 -11.11 -0.91
C GLU A 24 14.57 -12.13 -2.03
N VAL A 25 13.39 -12.76 -2.05
CA VAL A 25 13.09 -13.81 -3.04
C VAL A 25 12.93 -13.28 -4.46
N CYS A 26 12.53 -12.00 -4.63
CA CYS A 26 12.52 -11.31 -5.91
C CYS A 26 13.88 -10.72 -6.31
N GLY A 27 14.91 -10.85 -5.46
CA GLY A 27 16.29 -10.40 -5.70
C GLY A 27 16.46 -8.88 -5.67
N HIS A 28 15.55 -8.14 -5.01
CA HIS A 28 15.60 -6.69 -4.97
C HIS A 28 16.83 -6.16 -4.20
N TYR A 29 17.24 -6.81 -3.11
CA TYR A 29 18.37 -6.34 -2.32
C TYR A 29 19.69 -6.25 -3.11
N GLU A 30 19.91 -7.15 -4.07
CA GLU A 30 21.09 -7.15 -4.94
C GLU A 30 20.89 -6.32 -6.21
N ARG A 31 19.65 -6.29 -6.73
CA ARG A 31 19.34 -5.76 -8.07
C ARG A 31 18.52 -4.47 -8.05
N TRP A 32 18.41 -3.80 -6.92
CA TRP A 32 17.58 -2.59 -6.78
C TRP A 32 17.91 -1.47 -7.78
N ARG A 33 19.18 -1.37 -8.25
CA ARG A 33 19.56 -0.40 -9.29
C ARG A 33 18.94 -0.73 -10.63
N GLU A 34 18.94 -2.01 -10.99
CA GLU A 34 18.28 -2.50 -12.20
C GLU A 34 16.77 -2.31 -12.12
N ASP A 35 16.18 -2.52 -10.94
CA ASP A 35 14.75 -2.27 -10.73
C ASP A 35 14.41 -0.79 -10.95
N PHE A 36 15.24 0.13 -10.47
CA PHE A 36 15.04 1.56 -10.74
C PHE A 36 15.30 1.92 -12.22
N ASP A 37 16.18 1.23 -12.93
CA ASP A 37 16.33 1.35 -14.39
C ASP A 37 15.02 0.92 -15.09
N CYS A 38 14.40 -0.18 -14.66
CA CYS A 38 13.12 -0.66 -15.17
C CYS A 38 11.98 0.36 -14.94
N VAL A 39 11.93 1.00 -13.77
CA VAL A 39 10.96 2.07 -13.47
C VAL A 39 11.10 3.22 -14.48
N GLN A 40 12.33 3.67 -14.72
CA GLN A 40 12.62 4.75 -15.69
C GLN A 40 12.33 4.31 -17.13
N GLU A 41 12.62 3.07 -17.49
CA GLU A 41 12.33 2.52 -18.82
C GLU A 41 10.85 2.62 -19.19
N ILE A 42 9.95 2.35 -18.23
CA ILE A 42 8.49 2.47 -18.44
C ILE A 42 8.03 3.93 -18.47
N GLY A 43 8.82 4.86 -17.92
CA GLY A 43 8.46 6.28 -17.84
C GLY A 43 7.60 6.60 -16.61
N ILE A 44 7.69 5.79 -15.56
CA ILE A 44 7.04 5.98 -14.27
C ILE A 44 7.84 6.98 -13.44
N ASN A 45 7.14 7.93 -12.79
CA ASN A 45 7.74 8.92 -11.90
C ASN A 45 7.36 8.72 -10.43
N PHE A 46 6.46 7.79 -10.13
CA PHE A 46 6.02 7.47 -8.77
C PHE A 46 6.26 5.99 -8.49
N LEU A 47 6.92 5.68 -7.39
CA LEU A 47 7.20 4.31 -7.00
C LEU A 47 6.70 4.05 -5.59
N ARG A 48 5.80 3.08 -5.41
CA ARG A 48 5.53 2.53 -4.07
C ARG A 48 6.75 1.75 -3.64
N TYR A 49 7.38 2.22 -2.58
CA TYR A 49 8.66 1.70 -2.11
C TYR A 49 8.82 1.91 -0.62
N GLY A 50 9.07 0.84 0.11
CA GLY A 50 9.31 0.89 1.55
C GLY A 50 10.68 0.34 1.94
N PRO A 51 11.27 0.86 3.01
CA PRO A 51 12.42 0.19 3.61
C PRO A 51 11.98 -1.15 4.22
N PRO A 52 12.83 -2.18 4.24
CA PRO A 52 12.50 -3.47 4.84
C PRO A 52 12.39 -3.32 6.37
N LEU A 53 11.15 -3.12 6.87
CA LEU A 53 10.88 -2.78 8.27
C LEU A 53 11.60 -3.70 9.26
N HIS A 54 11.62 -5.00 9.00
CA HIS A 54 12.24 -6.00 9.89
C HIS A 54 13.76 -5.91 9.92
N LYS A 55 14.42 -5.36 8.89
CA LYS A 55 15.87 -5.13 8.83
C LYS A 55 16.21 -3.71 9.31
N CYS A 56 15.33 -2.74 9.12
CA CYS A 56 15.58 -1.36 9.49
C CYS A 56 15.26 -1.04 10.97
N TYR A 57 14.27 -1.71 11.58
CA TYR A 57 13.82 -1.41 12.94
C TYR A 57 14.25 -2.51 13.91
N LEU A 58 15.43 -2.32 14.53
CA LEU A 58 16.12 -3.33 15.35
C LEU A 58 15.69 -3.34 16.83
N GLY A 59 14.91 -2.37 17.27
CA GLY A 59 14.44 -2.22 18.66
C GLY A 59 14.00 -0.78 18.92
N PRO A 60 13.38 -0.49 20.08
CA PRO A 60 12.97 0.87 20.42
C PRO A 60 14.14 1.85 20.27
N HIS A 61 13.97 2.86 19.40
CA HIS A 61 14.99 3.87 19.04
C HIS A 61 16.30 3.29 18.47
N LYS A 62 16.27 2.06 17.92
CA LYS A 62 17.42 1.44 17.26
C LYS A 62 17.08 1.16 15.81
N TYR A 63 17.79 1.80 14.91
CA TYR A 63 17.52 1.73 13.47
C TYR A 63 18.79 1.38 12.70
N ASP A 64 18.64 0.58 11.67
CA ASP A 64 19.64 0.41 10.62
C ASP A 64 19.06 1.02 9.33
N TRP A 65 19.62 2.11 8.89
CA TRP A 65 19.19 2.84 7.70
C TRP A 65 20.10 2.62 6.48
N GLU A 66 21.12 1.78 6.58
CA GLU A 66 22.15 1.65 5.53
C GLU A 66 21.51 1.40 4.14
N PHE A 67 20.64 0.41 4.05
CA PHE A 67 19.96 0.10 2.79
C PHE A 67 18.98 1.21 2.37
N ALA A 68 18.22 1.76 3.30
CA ALA A 68 17.31 2.86 3.02
C ALA A 68 18.06 4.12 2.56
N ASP A 69 19.18 4.46 3.18
CA ASP A 69 20.00 5.63 2.80
C ASP A 69 20.44 5.58 1.33
N VAL A 70 20.99 4.45 0.89
CA VAL A 70 21.49 4.31 -0.48
C VAL A 70 20.36 4.26 -1.51
N THR A 71 19.25 3.60 -1.20
CA THR A 71 18.13 3.47 -2.13
C THR A 71 17.33 4.76 -2.24
N PHE A 72 17.05 5.45 -1.13
CA PHE A 72 16.32 6.72 -1.14
C PHE A 72 17.16 7.86 -1.75
N ALA A 73 18.50 7.88 -1.53
CA ALA A 73 19.38 8.80 -2.23
C ALA A 73 19.33 8.58 -3.76
N GLU A 74 19.30 7.33 -4.21
CA GLU A 74 19.24 7.01 -5.63
C GLU A 74 17.86 7.31 -6.23
N LEU A 75 16.75 7.10 -5.52
CA LEU A 75 15.43 7.54 -5.96
C LEU A 75 15.40 9.05 -6.19
N ARG A 76 15.96 9.82 -5.26
CA ARG A 76 16.07 11.28 -5.39
C ARG A 76 16.93 11.67 -6.58
N ARG A 77 18.11 11.06 -6.76
CA ARG A 77 19.01 11.32 -7.90
C ARG A 77 18.35 11.03 -9.26
N ARG A 78 17.48 10.02 -9.31
CA ARG A 78 16.75 9.62 -10.53
C ARG A 78 15.43 10.36 -10.71
N GLU A 79 15.08 11.28 -9.82
CA GLU A 79 13.81 12.00 -9.80
C GLU A 79 12.58 11.06 -9.76
N ILE A 80 12.71 9.89 -9.11
CA ILE A 80 11.61 8.97 -8.84
C ILE A 80 11.00 9.34 -7.50
N THR A 81 9.76 9.81 -7.50
CA THR A 81 9.03 10.21 -6.29
C THR A 81 8.50 8.97 -5.56
N PRO A 82 8.97 8.67 -4.34
CA PRO A 82 8.48 7.52 -3.61
C PRO A 82 7.10 7.79 -2.99
N ILE A 83 6.25 6.77 -3.01
CA ILE A 83 5.11 6.60 -2.11
C ILE A 83 5.59 5.58 -1.08
N VAL A 84 5.90 6.07 0.12
CA VAL A 84 6.65 5.26 1.09
C VAL A 84 5.73 4.33 1.84
N ASP A 85 5.94 3.03 1.65
CA ASP A 85 5.24 1.94 2.31
C ASP A 85 6.06 1.49 3.54
N LEU A 86 5.65 1.90 4.74
CA LEU A 86 6.44 1.68 5.95
C LEU A 86 6.20 0.34 6.62
N CYS A 87 5.04 -0.29 6.38
CA CYS A 87 4.70 -1.60 6.93
C CYS A 87 3.80 -2.38 5.96
N HIS A 88 4.34 -3.45 5.38
CA HIS A 88 3.65 -4.32 4.45
C HIS A 88 3.56 -5.74 5.01
N PHE A 89 2.43 -6.03 5.68
CA PHE A 89 1.99 -7.33 6.20
C PHE A 89 2.83 -7.98 7.32
N GLY A 90 3.87 -7.34 7.80
CA GLY A 90 4.68 -7.92 8.86
C GLY A 90 5.40 -6.89 9.72
N VAL A 91 5.92 -7.36 10.85
CA VAL A 91 6.69 -6.55 11.81
C VAL A 91 7.99 -7.26 12.19
N PRO A 92 9.01 -6.54 12.71
CA PRO A 92 10.24 -7.17 13.21
C PRO A 92 9.96 -8.25 14.27
N ASP A 93 10.80 -9.29 14.32
CA ASP A 93 10.61 -10.42 15.23
C ASP A 93 10.59 -10.01 16.71
N TRP A 94 11.40 -9.03 17.10
CA TRP A 94 11.43 -8.52 18.47
C TRP A 94 10.10 -7.85 18.89
N LEU A 95 9.32 -7.36 17.95
CA LEU A 95 8.01 -6.75 18.18
C LEU A 95 6.90 -7.80 18.26
N GLY A 96 7.12 -8.97 17.70
CA GLY A 96 6.22 -10.12 17.71
C GLY A 96 5.19 -10.07 16.59
N ASN A 97 4.00 -9.57 16.86
CA ASN A 97 2.89 -9.52 15.90
C ASN A 97 1.85 -8.44 16.28
N PHE A 98 0.73 -8.40 15.57
CA PHE A 98 -0.29 -7.36 15.74
C PHE A 98 -1.15 -7.51 17.01
N GLN A 99 -0.99 -8.58 17.78
CA GLN A 99 -1.61 -8.69 19.12
C GLN A 99 -0.83 -7.91 20.19
N ASN A 100 0.39 -7.45 19.90
CA ASN A 100 1.20 -6.67 20.83
C ASN A 100 0.58 -5.28 21.07
N PRO A 101 0.17 -4.95 22.32
CA PRO A 101 -0.45 -3.66 22.61
C PRO A 101 0.49 -2.45 22.46
N ASP A 102 1.80 -2.66 22.47
CA ASP A 102 2.81 -1.62 22.26
C ASP A 102 3.06 -1.32 20.77
N PHE A 103 2.58 -2.18 19.85
CA PHE A 103 2.82 -2.02 18.42
C PHE A 103 2.43 -0.62 17.91
N PRO A 104 1.26 -0.05 18.23
CA PRO A 104 0.88 1.26 17.71
C PRO A 104 1.89 2.36 18.06
N ARG A 105 2.33 2.42 19.30
CA ARG A 105 3.30 3.42 19.76
C ARG A 105 4.68 3.20 19.13
N LEU A 106 5.16 1.96 19.13
CA LEU A 106 6.48 1.62 18.59
C LEU A 106 6.56 1.87 17.08
N PHE A 107 5.48 1.56 16.34
CA PHE A 107 5.41 1.87 14.92
C PHE A 107 5.38 3.38 14.65
N ALA A 108 4.64 4.14 15.46
CA ALA A 108 4.62 5.59 15.33
C ALA A 108 6.00 6.24 15.57
N ASP A 109 6.77 5.73 16.54
CA ASP A 109 8.15 6.13 16.78
C ASP A 109 9.04 5.87 15.56
N TYR A 110 8.89 4.69 14.93
CA TYR A 110 9.60 4.35 13.69
C TYR A 110 9.20 5.27 12.51
N ALA A 111 7.89 5.46 12.29
CA ALA A 111 7.39 6.33 11.22
C ALA A 111 7.88 7.78 11.37
N GLY A 112 7.92 8.27 12.61
CA GLY A 112 8.50 9.58 12.93
C GLY A 112 10.00 9.64 12.65
N ALA A 113 10.77 8.62 13.05
CA ALA A 113 12.20 8.54 12.79
C ALA A 113 12.52 8.47 11.29
N PHE A 114 11.71 7.75 10.52
CA PHE A 114 11.82 7.73 9.07
C PHE A 114 11.60 9.13 8.45
N ALA A 115 10.52 9.81 8.84
CA ALA A 115 10.21 11.14 8.32
C ALA A 115 11.26 12.19 8.71
N GLU A 116 11.90 12.04 9.88
CA GLU A 116 13.02 12.89 10.31
C GLU A 116 14.27 12.63 9.47
N ARG A 117 14.53 11.36 9.12
CA ARG A 117 15.70 10.99 8.32
C ARG A 117 15.56 11.38 6.85
N PHE A 118 14.35 11.28 6.29
CA PHE A 118 14.06 11.58 4.89
C PHE A 118 13.03 12.71 4.77
N PRO A 119 13.36 13.95 5.19
CA PRO A 119 12.40 15.06 5.30
C PRO A 119 11.84 15.52 3.95
N TRP A 120 12.47 15.14 2.84
CA TRP A 120 12.00 15.43 1.49
C TRP A 120 10.84 14.54 1.02
N VAL A 121 10.59 13.41 1.68
CA VAL A 121 9.47 12.51 1.36
C VAL A 121 8.15 13.16 1.76
N GLN A 122 7.17 13.15 0.84
CA GLN A 122 5.84 13.71 1.08
C GLN A 122 4.73 12.66 1.09
N LEU A 123 4.88 11.58 0.30
CA LEU A 123 3.82 10.59 0.08
C LEU A 123 4.10 9.33 0.89
N TYR A 124 3.11 8.88 1.65
CA TYR A 124 3.24 7.72 2.53
C TYR A 124 2.04 6.79 2.43
N THR A 125 2.27 5.50 2.51
CA THR A 125 1.34 4.46 2.93
C THR A 125 1.90 3.92 4.27
N PRO A 126 1.52 4.47 5.43
CA PRO A 126 2.17 4.05 6.68
C PRO A 126 1.98 2.55 6.94
N ILE A 127 0.75 2.03 6.75
CA ILE A 127 0.46 0.60 6.83
C ILE A 127 -0.40 0.19 5.63
N ASN A 128 0.10 -0.78 4.87
CA ASN A 128 -0.61 -1.34 3.72
C ASN A 128 -1.75 -2.26 4.16
N GLU A 129 -2.93 -2.13 3.53
CA GLU A 129 -4.10 -3.01 3.64
C GLU A 129 -4.40 -3.48 5.08
N MET A 130 -4.68 -2.55 5.97
CA MET A 130 -4.90 -2.83 7.39
C MET A 130 -6.00 -3.88 7.62
N PHE A 131 -7.07 -3.86 6.83
CA PHE A 131 -8.17 -4.84 6.93
C PHE A 131 -7.69 -6.24 6.57
N ILE A 132 -7.07 -6.41 5.38
CA ILE A 132 -6.58 -7.71 4.91
C ILE A 132 -5.46 -8.22 5.82
N CYS A 133 -4.56 -7.37 6.26
CA CYS A 133 -3.51 -7.74 7.20
C CYS A 133 -4.10 -8.36 8.49
N ALA A 134 -5.15 -7.74 9.07
CA ALA A 134 -5.84 -8.28 10.24
C ALA A 134 -6.61 -9.57 9.93
N VAL A 135 -7.28 -9.64 8.77
CA VAL A 135 -8.04 -10.83 8.35
C VAL A 135 -7.12 -12.03 8.18
N PHE A 136 -6.03 -11.88 7.43
CA PHE A 136 -5.13 -13.00 7.15
C PHE A 136 -4.33 -13.42 8.39
N SER A 137 -3.94 -12.48 9.24
CA SER A 137 -3.18 -12.77 10.46
C SER A 137 -4.04 -13.37 11.58
N ALA A 138 -5.24 -12.81 11.82
CA ALA A 138 -5.98 -13.11 13.05
C ALA A 138 -7.37 -13.74 12.85
N LYS A 139 -7.95 -13.69 11.64
CA LYS A 139 -9.25 -14.30 11.34
C LYS A 139 -9.12 -15.60 10.55
N TYR A 140 -8.20 -15.63 9.56
CA TYR A 140 -7.92 -16.84 8.78
C TYR A 140 -6.73 -17.63 9.30
N GLY A 141 -5.83 -16.99 10.03
CA GLY A 141 -4.65 -17.61 10.63
C GLY A 141 -3.62 -18.05 9.62
N TRP A 142 -3.44 -17.23 8.59
CA TRP A 142 -2.46 -17.49 7.53
C TRP A 142 -1.09 -16.94 7.89
N TRP A 143 -1.05 -15.72 8.48
CA TRP A 143 0.18 -14.98 8.75
C TRP A 143 0.36 -14.65 10.24
N ASN A 144 1.54 -14.21 10.58
CA ASN A 144 1.92 -13.59 11.85
C ASN A 144 1.46 -14.38 13.09
N GLU A 145 0.47 -13.89 13.81
CA GLU A 145 -0.07 -14.53 15.00
C GLU A 145 -0.86 -15.82 14.73
N GLN A 146 -1.30 -16.05 13.51
CA GLN A 146 -2.05 -17.22 13.05
C GLN A 146 -3.24 -17.60 13.95
N LYS A 147 -3.98 -16.56 14.40
CA LYS A 147 -5.25 -16.71 15.12
C LYS A 147 -6.42 -16.92 14.18
N LYS A 148 -7.55 -17.46 14.70
CA LYS A 148 -8.74 -17.80 13.89
C LYS A 148 -10.03 -17.43 14.60
N ASP A 149 -10.09 -16.24 15.18
CA ASP A 149 -11.27 -15.80 15.95
C ASP A 149 -11.50 -14.28 15.81
N ASP A 150 -12.74 -13.86 16.10
CA ASP A 150 -13.14 -12.47 15.91
C ASP A 150 -12.49 -11.54 16.96
N ARG A 151 -12.20 -12.01 18.15
CA ARG A 151 -11.52 -11.20 19.17
C ARG A 151 -10.09 -10.87 18.79
N SER A 152 -9.36 -11.86 18.28
CA SER A 152 -8.00 -11.65 17.77
C SER A 152 -8.00 -10.77 16.52
N PHE A 153 -8.99 -10.92 15.63
CA PHE A 153 -9.17 -10.05 14.49
C PHE A 153 -9.41 -8.59 14.91
N VAL A 154 -10.33 -8.33 15.84
CA VAL A 154 -10.60 -6.97 16.33
C VAL A 154 -9.36 -6.40 17.02
N THR A 155 -8.59 -7.21 17.76
CA THR A 155 -7.33 -6.78 18.38
C THR A 155 -6.29 -6.37 17.33
N ALA A 156 -6.05 -7.20 16.31
CA ALA A 156 -5.12 -6.87 15.24
C ALA A 156 -5.58 -5.64 14.45
N LEU A 157 -6.86 -5.58 14.08
CA LEU A 157 -7.43 -4.45 13.33
C LEU A 157 -7.26 -3.12 14.08
N LYS A 158 -7.65 -3.06 15.36
CA LYS A 158 -7.53 -1.82 16.14
C LYS A 158 -6.08 -1.39 16.30
N HIS A 159 -5.16 -2.32 16.52
CA HIS A 159 -3.73 -1.99 16.64
C HIS A 159 -3.13 -1.50 15.32
N LEU A 160 -3.46 -2.14 14.19
CA LEU A 160 -3.02 -1.70 12.86
C LEU A 160 -3.54 -0.29 12.53
N VAL A 161 -4.83 -0.04 12.74
CA VAL A 161 -5.41 1.27 12.47
C VAL A 161 -4.87 2.33 13.45
N GLN A 162 -4.72 2.00 14.72
CA GLN A 162 -4.14 2.93 15.70
C GLN A 162 -2.69 3.25 15.37
N ALA A 163 -1.89 2.25 14.97
CA ALA A 163 -0.52 2.44 14.52
C ALA A 163 -0.46 3.35 13.29
N ASN A 164 -1.33 3.15 12.31
CA ASN A 164 -1.43 3.98 11.13
C ASN A 164 -1.74 5.44 11.47
N VAL A 165 -2.76 5.69 12.29
CA VAL A 165 -3.16 7.05 12.72
C VAL A 165 -2.06 7.72 13.53
N MET A 166 -1.45 7.02 14.48
CA MET A 166 -0.33 7.55 15.28
C MET A 166 0.90 7.82 14.41
N GLY A 167 1.19 6.93 13.44
CA GLY A 167 2.26 7.11 12.46
C GLY A 167 2.03 8.37 11.61
N MET A 168 0.80 8.58 11.10
CA MET A 168 0.45 9.82 10.38
C MET A 168 0.68 11.07 11.24
N ILE A 169 0.31 11.03 12.53
CA ILE A 169 0.53 12.16 13.45
C ILE A 169 2.03 12.44 13.60
N GLU A 170 2.85 11.42 13.81
CA GLU A 170 4.30 11.60 13.97
C GLU A 170 4.98 12.09 12.69
N ILE A 171 4.53 11.63 11.52
CA ILE A 171 5.01 12.13 10.23
C ILE A 171 4.63 13.60 10.06
N LEU A 172 3.37 13.98 10.33
CA LEU A 172 2.90 15.36 10.18
C LEU A 172 3.64 16.37 11.09
N LYS A 173 4.15 15.95 12.25
CA LYS A 173 4.98 16.80 13.11
C LYS A 173 6.30 17.19 12.44
N ARG A 174 6.81 16.38 11.51
CA ARG A 174 8.08 16.56 10.81
C ARG A 174 7.90 17.05 9.38
N ARG A 175 6.82 16.58 8.75
CA ARG A 175 6.44 16.93 7.39
C ARG A 175 4.96 17.34 7.36
N HIS A 176 4.68 18.60 7.64
CA HIS A 176 3.31 19.13 7.78
C HIS A 176 2.46 19.07 6.50
N ASP A 177 3.10 18.97 5.32
CA ASP A 177 2.46 18.80 4.02
C ASP A 177 2.48 17.34 3.54
N ALA A 178 2.70 16.37 4.44
CA ALA A 178 2.61 14.96 4.09
C ALA A 178 1.20 14.58 3.62
N ILE A 179 1.15 13.68 2.64
CA ILE A 179 -0.08 13.09 2.10
C ILE A 179 -0.02 11.59 2.31
N PHE A 180 -1.11 11.03 2.81
CA PHE A 180 -1.24 9.60 3.11
C PHE A 180 -2.12 8.92 2.08
N ILE A 181 -1.55 8.00 1.30
CA ILE A 181 -2.27 7.15 0.37
C ILE A 181 -2.65 5.89 1.15
N GLN A 182 -3.92 5.81 1.57
CA GLN A 182 -4.45 4.70 2.36
C GLN A 182 -4.79 3.55 1.42
N SER A 183 -3.77 2.75 1.05
CA SER A 183 -3.92 1.54 0.25
C SER A 183 -4.69 0.50 1.05
N GLU A 184 -5.86 0.12 0.57
CA GLU A 184 -6.74 -0.84 1.24
C GLU A 184 -7.45 -1.72 0.22
N SER A 185 -7.59 -2.99 0.54
CA SER A 185 -8.30 -3.96 -0.27
C SER A 185 -9.76 -3.57 -0.50
N SER A 186 -10.22 -3.70 -1.74
CA SER A 186 -11.56 -3.30 -2.18
C SER A 186 -12.50 -4.51 -2.25
N GLU A 187 -12.66 -5.22 -1.16
CA GLU A 187 -13.50 -6.41 -1.06
C GLU A 187 -14.98 -6.11 -1.37
N TYR A 188 -15.69 -7.08 -1.98
CA TYR A 188 -17.14 -7.07 -2.09
C TYR A 188 -17.73 -8.50 -1.98
N TYR A 189 -18.89 -8.61 -1.35
CA TYR A 189 -19.52 -9.88 -1.04
C TYR A 189 -20.91 -9.97 -1.65
N HIS A 190 -21.09 -10.84 -2.65
CA HIS A 190 -22.33 -11.10 -3.35
C HIS A 190 -23.06 -12.30 -2.72
N ALA A 191 -24.33 -12.13 -2.34
CA ALA A 191 -25.15 -13.24 -1.88
C ALA A 191 -25.47 -14.19 -3.03
N ASP A 192 -25.24 -15.48 -2.87
CA ASP A 192 -25.59 -16.52 -3.86
C ASP A 192 -27.09 -16.84 -3.88
N SER A 193 -27.77 -16.58 -2.75
CA SER A 193 -29.19 -16.87 -2.58
C SER A 193 -29.81 -15.91 -1.55
N PRO A 194 -31.16 -15.82 -1.48
CA PRO A 194 -31.84 -15.03 -0.46
C PRO A 194 -31.40 -15.38 0.98
N ALA A 195 -31.08 -16.64 1.25
CA ALA A 195 -30.62 -17.10 2.56
C ALA A 195 -29.21 -16.56 2.94
N ALA A 196 -28.42 -16.18 1.95
CA ALA A 196 -27.07 -15.64 2.17
C ALA A 196 -27.03 -14.09 2.32
N ILE A 197 -28.12 -13.38 2.04
CA ILE A 197 -28.16 -11.89 2.02
C ILE A 197 -27.65 -11.31 3.34
N GLY A 198 -28.22 -11.72 4.46
CA GLY A 198 -27.83 -11.16 5.76
C GLY A 198 -26.34 -11.35 6.07
N ARG A 199 -25.75 -12.48 5.69
CA ARG A 199 -24.33 -12.73 5.87
C ARG A 199 -23.48 -11.85 4.95
N ALA A 200 -23.85 -11.71 3.69
CA ALA A 200 -23.17 -10.85 2.72
C ALA A 200 -23.23 -9.37 3.16
N GLU A 201 -24.35 -8.90 3.69
CA GLU A 201 -24.48 -7.54 4.24
C GLU A 201 -23.53 -7.29 5.41
N VAL A 202 -23.42 -8.23 6.36
CA VAL A 202 -22.47 -8.13 7.47
C VAL A 202 -21.04 -8.03 6.96
N LEU A 203 -20.62 -8.87 6.00
CA LEU A 203 -19.29 -8.84 5.42
C LEU A 203 -19.03 -7.54 4.65
N ASN A 204 -20.04 -7.04 3.93
CA ASN A 204 -19.97 -5.77 3.23
C ASN A 204 -19.91 -4.54 4.16
N GLN A 205 -20.39 -4.62 5.41
CA GLN A 205 -20.14 -3.60 6.42
C GLN A 205 -18.74 -3.76 7.04
N MET A 206 -18.32 -5.00 7.29
CA MET A 206 -17.03 -5.31 7.90
C MET A 206 -15.84 -4.79 7.08
N ARG A 207 -15.89 -4.84 5.74
CA ARG A 207 -14.83 -4.35 4.85
C ARG A 207 -14.48 -2.86 5.00
N PHE A 208 -15.38 -2.08 5.60
CA PHE A 208 -15.15 -0.65 5.85
C PHE A 208 -14.51 -0.35 7.22
N LEU A 209 -14.37 -1.33 8.11
CA LEU A 209 -13.97 -1.10 9.50
C LEU A 209 -12.62 -0.40 9.62
N SER A 210 -11.61 -0.81 8.85
CA SER A 210 -10.29 -0.18 8.90
C SER A 210 -10.35 1.30 8.54
N LEU A 211 -10.97 1.63 7.42
CA LEU A 211 -11.08 3.01 6.94
C LEU A 211 -12.07 3.85 7.75
N ASP A 212 -13.16 3.27 8.26
CA ASP A 212 -14.08 3.99 9.15
C ASP A 212 -13.34 4.45 10.42
N LEU A 213 -12.59 3.56 11.06
CA LEU A 213 -11.77 3.90 12.23
C LEU A 213 -10.65 4.88 11.85
N ASN A 214 -9.95 4.65 10.76
CA ASN A 214 -8.83 5.50 10.31
C ASN A 214 -9.28 6.95 10.02
N TYR A 215 -10.49 7.14 9.49
CA TYR A 215 -11.02 8.47 9.17
C TYR A 215 -11.86 9.08 10.29
N GLY A 216 -11.94 8.42 11.45
CA GLY A 216 -12.75 8.88 12.58
C GLY A 216 -14.24 8.94 12.25
N ARG A 217 -14.72 7.99 11.45
CA ARG A 217 -16.12 7.84 11.07
C ARG A 217 -16.81 6.84 12.00
N ARG A 218 -18.02 7.15 12.42
CA ARG A 218 -18.84 6.17 13.15
C ARG A 218 -19.17 4.98 12.27
N VAL A 219 -18.92 3.78 12.77
CA VAL A 219 -19.34 2.54 12.13
C VAL A 219 -20.85 2.34 12.26
N ASP A 220 -21.40 1.42 11.49
CA ASP A 220 -22.77 0.94 11.68
C ASP A 220 -23.00 0.36 13.09
N SER A 221 -24.25 0.39 13.61
CA SER A 221 -24.54 -0.07 14.97
C SER A 221 -24.19 -1.54 15.19
N GLY A 222 -24.47 -2.41 14.20
CA GLY A 222 -24.11 -3.82 14.29
C GLY A 222 -22.58 -4.03 14.29
N MET A 223 -21.84 -3.21 13.54
CA MET A 223 -20.37 -3.23 13.57
C MET A 223 -19.83 -2.65 14.89
N TYR A 224 -20.47 -1.66 15.47
CA TYR A 224 -20.09 -1.17 16.79
C TYR A 224 -20.24 -2.25 17.87
N GLU A 225 -21.39 -2.93 17.90
CA GLU A 225 -21.62 -4.07 18.81
C GLU A 225 -20.57 -5.16 18.56
N PHE A 226 -20.33 -5.53 17.31
CA PHE A 226 -19.30 -6.50 16.95
C PHE A 226 -17.91 -6.13 17.50
N LEU A 227 -17.50 -4.87 17.36
CA LEU A 227 -16.20 -4.40 17.87
C LEU A 227 -16.10 -4.49 19.40
N ILE A 228 -17.16 -4.06 20.12
CA ILE A 228 -17.18 -4.07 21.60
C ILE A 228 -17.23 -5.50 22.14
N ASP A 229 -18.07 -6.36 21.58
CA ASP A 229 -18.22 -7.76 22.01
C ASP A 229 -16.92 -8.56 21.78
N ASN A 230 -16.12 -8.13 20.82
CA ASN A 230 -14.82 -8.74 20.49
C ASN A 230 -13.61 -8.00 21.07
N GLY A 231 -13.81 -7.15 22.07
CA GLY A 231 -12.74 -6.67 22.95
C GLY A 231 -12.19 -5.28 22.65
N MET A 232 -12.81 -4.49 21.76
CA MET A 232 -12.56 -3.07 21.69
C MET A 232 -13.28 -2.35 22.85
N THR A 233 -12.59 -1.49 23.57
CA THR A 233 -13.25 -0.70 24.63
C THR A 233 -13.93 0.54 24.02
N ARG A 234 -14.85 1.15 24.80
CA ARG A 234 -15.51 2.40 24.39
C ARG A 234 -14.51 3.56 24.28
N GLU A 235 -13.52 3.56 25.14
CA GLU A 235 -12.45 4.55 25.16
C GLU A 235 -11.58 4.42 23.90
N GLU A 236 -11.19 3.21 23.51
CA GLU A 236 -10.43 2.95 22.27
C GLU A 236 -11.25 3.37 21.05
N TYR A 237 -12.54 3.03 21.00
CA TYR A 237 -13.42 3.47 19.91
C TYR A 237 -13.55 5.00 19.87
N GLY A 238 -13.70 5.65 21.03
CA GLY A 238 -13.75 7.11 21.16
C GLY A 238 -12.49 7.76 20.65
N TRP A 239 -11.34 7.19 20.96
CA TRP A 239 -10.04 7.68 20.49
C TRP A 239 -9.99 7.81 18.95
N PHE A 240 -10.48 6.82 18.20
CA PHE A 240 -10.54 6.89 16.74
C PHE A 240 -11.44 8.03 16.24
N LEU A 241 -12.56 8.30 16.92
CA LEU A 241 -13.47 9.37 16.54
C LEU A 241 -12.90 10.78 16.77
N GLU A 242 -11.92 10.91 17.65
CA GLU A 242 -11.24 12.17 17.97
C GLU A 242 -10.09 12.48 17.01
N HIS A 243 -9.45 11.46 16.43
CA HIS A 243 -8.28 11.60 15.56
C HIS A 243 -8.68 11.57 14.07
N ARG A 244 -8.97 12.73 13.49
CA ARG A 244 -9.50 12.86 12.13
C ARG A 244 -8.49 13.50 11.19
N LEU A 245 -7.71 12.68 10.51
CA LEU A 245 -6.67 13.12 9.57
C LEU A 245 -7.06 12.96 8.09
N LYS A 246 -8.35 12.69 7.82
CA LYS A 246 -8.89 12.41 6.49
C LYS A 246 -8.50 13.46 5.44
N GLN A 247 -8.37 14.72 5.82
CA GLN A 247 -8.00 15.82 4.92
C GLN A 247 -6.60 15.68 4.32
N HIS A 248 -5.71 14.90 4.95
CA HIS A 248 -4.38 14.58 4.44
C HIS A 248 -4.33 13.29 3.63
N CYS A 249 -5.48 12.65 3.36
CA CYS A 249 -5.52 11.33 2.80
C CYS A 249 -6.02 11.31 1.35
N ILE A 250 -5.46 10.37 0.58
CA ILE A 250 -6.01 9.83 -0.66
C ILE A 250 -6.48 8.42 -0.34
N LEU A 251 -7.69 8.07 -0.76
CA LEU A 251 -8.22 6.73 -0.66
C LEU A 251 -7.56 5.87 -1.75
N GLY A 252 -6.75 4.92 -1.35
CA GLY A 252 -6.20 3.89 -2.22
C GLY A 252 -7.14 2.69 -2.24
N ASN A 253 -7.54 2.27 -3.43
CA ASN A 253 -8.30 1.04 -3.61
C ASN A 253 -7.44 0.03 -4.37
N ASP A 254 -7.07 -1.04 -3.68
CA ASP A 254 -6.42 -2.20 -4.24
C ASP A 254 -7.50 -3.13 -4.78
N TYR A 255 -7.46 -3.44 -6.06
CA TYR A 255 -8.48 -4.27 -6.68
C TYR A 255 -7.87 -5.32 -7.59
N TYR A 256 -8.18 -6.56 -7.26
CA TYR A 256 -7.78 -7.74 -8.00
C TYR A 256 -9.01 -8.56 -8.38
N GLN A 257 -8.89 -9.45 -9.34
CA GLN A 257 -9.98 -10.33 -9.77
C GLN A 257 -10.57 -11.17 -8.61
N LEU A 258 -9.79 -11.36 -7.53
CA LEU A 258 -10.18 -12.15 -6.36
C LEU A 258 -10.88 -11.34 -5.26
N ASN A 259 -11.01 -10.01 -5.38
CA ASN A 259 -11.62 -9.17 -4.35
C ASN A 259 -13.16 -9.25 -4.30
N GLU A 260 -13.78 -9.86 -5.28
CA GLU A 260 -15.22 -10.11 -5.24
C GLU A 260 -15.51 -11.57 -4.86
N HIS A 261 -16.39 -11.74 -3.89
CA HIS A 261 -16.68 -13.03 -3.28
C HIS A 261 -18.15 -13.39 -3.44
N ARG A 262 -18.45 -14.67 -3.65
CA ARG A 262 -19.78 -15.23 -3.57
C ARG A 262 -19.97 -15.86 -2.19
N VAL A 263 -21.03 -15.46 -1.49
CA VAL A 263 -21.36 -15.92 -0.14
C VAL A 263 -22.52 -16.91 -0.22
N PHE A 264 -22.35 -18.11 0.33
CA PHE A 264 -23.35 -19.15 0.35
C PHE A 264 -24.15 -19.14 1.65
N ALA A 265 -25.29 -19.85 1.66
CA ALA A 265 -26.21 -19.90 2.82
C ALA A 265 -25.57 -20.46 4.09
N ASP A 266 -24.58 -21.36 3.98
CA ASP A 266 -23.81 -21.90 5.11
C ASP A 266 -22.70 -20.96 5.60
N GLY A 267 -22.51 -19.84 4.93
CA GLY A 267 -21.53 -18.80 5.28
C GLY A 267 -20.15 -18.97 4.66
N HIS A 268 -19.88 -20.04 3.90
CA HIS A 268 -18.62 -20.13 3.17
C HIS A 268 -18.58 -19.15 2.01
N THR A 269 -17.38 -18.76 1.57
CA THR A 269 -17.15 -17.82 0.47
C THR A 269 -16.20 -18.42 -0.55
N VAL A 270 -16.41 -18.08 -1.82
CA VAL A 270 -15.52 -18.40 -2.92
C VAL A 270 -15.29 -17.13 -3.75
N ALA A 271 -14.20 -17.08 -4.51
CA ALA A 271 -13.99 -16.01 -5.47
C ALA A 271 -15.14 -15.97 -6.49
N ALA A 272 -15.72 -14.78 -6.70
CA ALA A 272 -16.79 -14.56 -7.68
C ALA A 272 -16.23 -14.17 -9.06
N GLY A 273 -14.95 -13.81 -9.13
CA GLY A 273 -14.42 -13.07 -10.26
C GLY A 273 -15.00 -11.64 -10.29
N GLU A 274 -14.64 -10.88 -11.30
CA GLU A 274 -15.15 -9.52 -11.43
C GLU A 274 -16.65 -9.50 -11.80
N THR A 275 -17.46 -9.05 -10.86
CA THR A 275 -18.93 -8.91 -11.02
C THR A 275 -19.34 -7.44 -11.08
N PHE A 276 -18.95 -6.62 -10.11
CA PHE A 276 -19.16 -5.17 -10.10
C PHE A 276 -18.00 -4.41 -10.75
N GLY A 277 -16.79 -4.88 -10.52
CA GLY A 277 -15.56 -4.26 -11.00
C GLY A 277 -15.13 -3.04 -10.20
N TYR A 278 -13.90 -2.63 -10.44
CA TYR A 278 -13.21 -1.54 -9.72
C TYR A 278 -14.04 -0.25 -9.65
N ALA A 279 -14.64 0.17 -10.79
CA ALA A 279 -15.34 1.46 -10.83
C ALA A 279 -16.56 1.51 -9.90
N GLU A 280 -17.36 0.44 -9.84
CA GLU A 280 -18.54 0.41 -8.99
C GLU A 280 -18.17 0.30 -7.51
N ILE A 281 -17.22 -0.56 -7.19
CA ILE A 281 -16.75 -0.73 -5.80
C ILE A 281 -16.11 0.55 -5.30
N THR A 282 -15.19 1.16 -6.05
CA THR A 282 -14.54 2.43 -5.68
C THR A 282 -15.55 3.56 -5.53
N ARG A 283 -16.62 3.58 -6.34
CA ARG A 283 -17.71 4.56 -6.19
C ARG A 283 -18.40 4.43 -4.83
N GLN A 284 -18.57 3.21 -4.30
CA GLN A 284 -19.14 2.98 -2.96
C GLN A 284 -18.22 3.54 -1.88
N TYR A 285 -16.92 3.29 -1.96
CA TYR A 285 -15.92 3.86 -1.05
C TYR A 285 -15.88 5.38 -1.14
N TYR A 286 -15.85 5.95 -2.34
CA TYR A 286 -15.88 7.40 -2.52
C TYR A 286 -17.16 8.03 -1.95
N ASN A 287 -18.32 7.40 -2.16
CA ASN A 287 -19.59 7.88 -1.61
C ASN A 287 -19.60 7.90 -0.08
N ARG A 288 -18.87 6.96 0.55
CA ARG A 288 -18.73 6.89 2.01
C ARG A 288 -17.76 7.92 2.58
N TYR A 289 -16.62 8.15 1.95
CA TYR A 289 -15.51 8.91 2.53
C TYR A 289 -15.30 10.30 1.94
N ARG A 290 -15.64 10.51 0.68
CA ARG A 290 -15.48 11.80 -0.03
C ARG A 290 -14.06 12.36 0.03
N VAL A 291 -13.07 11.54 -0.28
CA VAL A 291 -11.66 11.89 -0.47
C VAL A 291 -11.23 11.53 -1.91
N PRO A 292 -10.20 12.17 -2.47
CA PRO A 292 -9.65 11.77 -3.76
C PRO A 292 -9.28 10.28 -3.76
N VAL A 293 -9.40 9.63 -4.89
CA VAL A 293 -9.14 8.18 -5.01
C VAL A 293 -7.92 7.90 -5.90
N MET A 294 -7.26 6.80 -5.62
CA MET A 294 -6.19 6.24 -6.44
C MET A 294 -6.40 4.73 -6.58
N HIS A 295 -6.20 4.19 -7.76
CA HIS A 295 -6.05 2.76 -7.95
C HIS A 295 -4.64 2.38 -7.53
N THR A 296 -4.49 1.87 -6.32
CA THR A 296 -3.20 1.71 -5.67
C THR A 296 -2.52 0.38 -5.97
N GLU A 297 -3.31 -0.66 -6.25
CA GLU A 297 -2.76 -1.95 -6.67
C GLU A 297 -3.73 -2.67 -7.62
N THR A 298 -3.18 -3.25 -8.66
CA THR A 298 -3.83 -4.27 -9.50
C THR A 298 -2.80 -5.04 -10.30
N ASN A 299 -3.10 -6.28 -10.57
CA ASN A 299 -2.41 -7.12 -11.55
C ASN A 299 -3.32 -8.24 -12.05
N LEU A 300 -2.85 -8.98 -13.01
CA LEU A 300 -3.39 -10.26 -13.40
C LEU A 300 -2.27 -11.12 -13.94
N TRP A 301 -2.38 -12.42 -13.69
CA TRP A 301 -1.51 -13.44 -14.27
C TRP A 301 -1.43 -13.29 -15.79
N GLU A 302 -0.21 -13.24 -16.34
CA GLU A 302 0.00 -12.96 -17.77
C GLU A 302 -0.68 -13.99 -18.70
N GLY A 303 -0.89 -15.21 -18.20
CA GLY A 303 -1.48 -16.30 -18.96
C GLY A 303 -0.53 -16.89 -20.01
N PRO A 304 -0.88 -18.05 -20.61
CA PRO A 304 0.00 -18.76 -21.52
C PRO A 304 0.19 -18.06 -22.88
N HIS A 305 -0.69 -17.14 -23.24
CA HIS A 305 -0.61 -16.36 -24.48
C HIS A 305 -0.07 -14.95 -24.28
N GLY A 306 0.17 -14.54 -23.04
CA GLY A 306 0.78 -13.25 -22.68
C GLY A 306 -0.10 -12.02 -22.93
N ASP A 307 -1.41 -12.17 -23.06
CA ASP A 307 -2.35 -11.09 -23.37
C ASP A 307 -3.44 -10.86 -22.32
N GLU A 308 -3.64 -11.76 -21.36
CA GLU A 308 -4.63 -11.63 -20.31
C GLU A 308 -4.34 -10.43 -19.41
N ALA A 309 -3.09 -10.27 -18.96
CA ALA A 309 -2.67 -9.12 -18.15
C ALA A 309 -2.80 -7.80 -18.94
N VAL A 310 -2.53 -7.81 -20.27
CA VAL A 310 -2.72 -6.64 -21.12
C VAL A 310 -4.20 -6.26 -21.22
N LYS A 311 -5.10 -7.22 -21.40
CA LYS A 311 -6.56 -6.98 -21.43
C LYS A 311 -7.04 -6.41 -20.10
N TRP A 312 -6.55 -6.96 -18.99
CA TRP A 312 -6.84 -6.48 -17.64
C TRP A 312 -6.38 -5.03 -17.43
N LEU A 313 -5.15 -4.71 -17.83
CA LEU A 313 -4.62 -3.35 -17.76
C LEU A 313 -5.54 -2.33 -18.44
N TRP A 314 -5.95 -2.59 -19.68
CA TRP A 314 -6.82 -1.68 -20.43
C TRP A 314 -8.22 -1.59 -19.83
N LYS A 315 -8.72 -2.68 -19.27
CA LYS A 315 -10.00 -2.70 -18.58
C LYS A 315 -9.99 -1.86 -17.30
N GLU A 316 -8.96 -2.03 -16.47
CA GLU A 316 -8.81 -1.25 -15.24
C GLU A 316 -8.56 0.22 -15.54
N TRP A 317 -7.80 0.52 -16.59
CA TRP A 317 -7.67 1.89 -17.07
C TRP A 317 -9.01 2.50 -17.52
N ALA A 318 -9.83 1.74 -18.23
CA ALA A 318 -11.17 2.17 -18.60
C ALA A 318 -12.08 2.43 -17.38
N ASN A 319 -11.93 1.63 -16.31
CA ASN A 319 -12.63 1.83 -15.04
C ASN A 319 -12.18 3.14 -14.35
N VAL A 320 -10.90 3.46 -14.37
CA VAL A 320 -10.36 4.75 -13.88
C VAL A 320 -10.96 5.93 -14.66
N LEU A 321 -11.02 5.85 -15.99
CA LEU A 321 -11.63 6.88 -16.81
C LEU A 321 -13.15 7.01 -16.55
N ARG A 322 -13.85 5.90 -16.31
CA ARG A 322 -15.27 5.90 -15.92
C ARG A 322 -15.49 6.67 -14.62
N LEU A 323 -14.68 6.45 -13.60
CA LEU A 323 -14.76 7.20 -12.32
C LEU A 323 -14.57 8.69 -12.54
N ARG A 324 -13.58 9.10 -13.32
CA ARG A 324 -13.36 10.51 -13.65
C ARG A 324 -14.56 11.13 -14.40
N ASN A 325 -15.11 10.41 -15.36
CA ASN A 325 -16.24 10.89 -16.15
C ASN A 325 -17.51 11.11 -15.33
N VAL A 326 -17.68 10.42 -14.20
CA VAL A 326 -18.79 10.66 -13.26
C VAL A 326 -18.40 11.64 -12.12
N GLY A 327 -17.27 12.34 -12.24
CA GLY A 327 -16.87 13.40 -11.32
C GLY A 327 -16.16 12.93 -10.05
N ILE A 328 -15.69 11.68 -10.00
CA ILE A 328 -14.88 11.20 -8.87
C ILE A 328 -13.41 11.60 -9.12
N PRO A 329 -12.81 12.37 -8.20
CA PRO A 329 -11.43 12.85 -8.35
C PRO A 329 -10.44 11.70 -8.22
N THR A 330 -10.05 11.15 -9.36
CA THR A 330 -9.07 10.06 -9.44
C THR A 330 -7.70 10.63 -9.75
N VAL A 331 -6.72 10.40 -8.88
CA VAL A 331 -5.40 11.04 -8.93
C VAL A 331 -4.27 10.10 -9.34
N GLY A 332 -4.50 8.79 -9.37
CA GLY A 332 -3.45 7.84 -9.71
C GLY A 332 -3.95 6.47 -10.16
N PHE A 333 -3.04 5.76 -10.84
CA PHE A 333 -3.19 4.37 -11.27
C PHE A 333 -1.85 3.65 -11.12
N THR A 334 -1.88 2.45 -10.53
CA THR A 334 -0.69 1.65 -10.23
C THR A 334 -0.87 0.23 -10.74
N TRP A 335 0.11 -0.27 -11.49
CA TRP A 335 0.28 -1.72 -11.70
C TRP A 335 1.19 -2.26 -10.59
N TYR A 336 0.78 -3.27 -9.86
CA TYR A 336 1.52 -3.85 -8.75
C TYR A 336 1.82 -5.34 -9.02
N SER A 337 3.07 -5.72 -9.24
CA SER A 337 4.27 -4.96 -8.92
C SER A 337 5.17 -4.75 -10.16
N LEU A 338 6.36 -4.17 -9.95
CA LEU A 338 7.36 -3.95 -11.00
C LEU A 338 7.86 -5.27 -11.58
N THR A 339 8.25 -6.19 -10.72
CA THR A 339 8.71 -7.53 -11.09
C THR A 339 7.65 -8.57 -10.77
N ASP A 340 7.82 -9.77 -11.30
CA ASP A 340 7.05 -10.93 -10.84
C ASP A 340 7.19 -11.11 -9.34
N GLN A 341 6.19 -11.74 -8.75
CA GLN A 341 6.11 -12.06 -7.32
C GLN A 341 6.38 -13.55 -7.09
N VAL A 342 6.65 -13.95 -5.87
CA VAL A 342 6.91 -15.36 -5.51
C VAL A 342 5.88 -15.81 -4.48
N ASP A 343 5.36 -17.03 -4.63
CA ASP A 343 4.43 -17.70 -3.71
C ASP A 343 3.11 -16.97 -3.38
N TRP A 344 2.73 -15.94 -4.14
CA TRP A 344 1.42 -15.30 -4.02
C TRP A 344 0.25 -16.17 -4.49
N ASP A 345 0.51 -17.22 -5.26
CA ASP A 345 -0.48 -18.26 -5.58
C ASP A 345 -0.98 -19.00 -4.33
N THR A 346 -0.18 -19.02 -3.27
CA THR A 346 -0.58 -19.53 -1.95
C THR A 346 -0.88 -18.41 -0.94
N ALA A 347 -0.93 -17.15 -1.35
CA ALA A 347 -1.01 -15.98 -0.47
C ALA A 347 0.07 -16.01 0.62
N LEU A 348 1.32 -16.29 0.23
CA LEU A 348 2.51 -16.35 1.10
C LEU A 348 2.39 -17.30 2.30
N ARG A 349 1.50 -18.32 2.24
CA ARG A 349 1.34 -19.30 3.33
C ARG A 349 2.38 -20.41 3.28
N GLU A 350 3.02 -20.56 2.16
CA GLU A 350 4.01 -21.61 1.86
C GLU A 350 5.20 -20.96 1.14
N GLN A 351 6.39 -21.48 1.35
CA GLN A 351 7.61 -21.07 0.63
C GLN A 351 7.98 -22.16 -0.36
N ASN A 352 7.34 -22.15 -1.52
CA ASN A 352 7.53 -23.12 -2.60
C ASN A 352 8.52 -22.62 -3.65
N GLY A 353 8.78 -21.32 -3.70
CA GLY A 353 9.58 -20.66 -4.72
C GLY A 353 8.86 -20.55 -6.06
N ASN A 354 7.52 -20.58 -6.06
CA ASN A 354 6.71 -20.47 -7.27
C ASN A 354 6.71 -19.03 -7.78
N VAL A 355 7.27 -18.82 -8.97
CA VAL A 355 7.23 -17.50 -9.62
C VAL A 355 5.83 -17.26 -10.21
N ASN A 356 5.21 -16.18 -9.80
CA ASN A 356 3.91 -15.74 -10.26
C ASN A 356 4.10 -14.61 -11.29
N PRO A 357 3.78 -14.81 -12.57
CA PRO A 357 4.01 -13.85 -13.65
C PRO A 357 2.99 -12.71 -13.62
N LEU A 358 3.12 -11.83 -12.64
CA LEU A 358 2.23 -10.72 -12.32
C LEU A 358 2.88 -9.34 -12.60
N GLY A 359 4.20 -9.31 -12.76
CA GLY A 359 5.00 -8.10 -12.89
C GLY A 359 4.92 -7.41 -14.26
N LEU A 360 5.38 -6.17 -14.31
CA LEU A 360 5.68 -5.47 -15.55
C LEU A 360 6.94 -6.05 -16.23
N PHE A 361 7.83 -6.60 -15.41
CA PHE A 361 9.04 -7.31 -15.79
C PHE A 361 9.06 -8.69 -15.11
N ASP A 362 9.75 -9.64 -15.72
CA ASP A 362 10.06 -10.92 -15.06
C ASP A 362 11.20 -10.73 -14.02
N LEU A 363 11.52 -11.81 -13.28
CA LEU A 363 12.61 -11.76 -12.30
C LEU A 363 14.02 -11.58 -12.93
N ASP A 364 14.16 -11.80 -14.23
CA ASP A 364 15.36 -11.46 -14.99
C ASP A 364 15.42 -9.99 -15.43
N ARG A 365 14.38 -9.20 -15.11
CA ARG A 365 14.17 -7.79 -15.52
C ARG A 365 13.94 -7.63 -17.02
N LYS A 366 13.37 -8.67 -17.67
CA LYS A 366 12.91 -8.57 -19.06
C LYS A 366 11.47 -8.08 -19.08
N ILE A 367 11.21 -7.05 -19.85
CA ILE A 367 9.88 -6.43 -19.95
C ILE A 367 8.84 -7.42 -20.51
N ARG A 368 7.73 -7.59 -19.80
CA ARG A 368 6.58 -8.37 -20.20
C ARG A 368 5.67 -7.63 -21.18
N ASN A 369 4.70 -8.32 -21.78
CA ASN A 369 3.73 -7.70 -22.68
C ASN A 369 2.93 -6.60 -21.95
N VAL A 370 2.51 -6.83 -20.72
CA VAL A 370 1.82 -5.84 -19.91
C VAL A 370 2.71 -4.63 -19.58
N GLY A 371 4.01 -4.82 -19.35
CA GLY A 371 4.97 -3.73 -19.17
C GLY A 371 5.07 -2.84 -20.41
N ARG A 372 5.16 -3.43 -21.61
CA ARG A 372 5.12 -2.68 -22.88
C ARG A 372 3.80 -1.92 -23.07
N ALA A 373 2.69 -2.56 -22.75
CA ALA A 373 1.37 -1.93 -22.80
C ALA A 373 1.22 -0.78 -21.80
N TYR A 374 1.75 -0.93 -20.58
CA TYR A 374 1.73 0.13 -19.57
C TYR A 374 2.61 1.32 -19.96
N LYS A 375 3.78 1.06 -20.52
CA LYS A 375 4.64 2.11 -21.10
C LYS A 375 3.91 2.93 -22.17
N GLN A 376 3.19 2.24 -23.07
CA GLN A 376 2.39 2.90 -24.11
C GLN A 376 1.25 3.70 -23.49
N LEU A 377 0.53 3.12 -22.52
CA LEU A 377 -0.56 3.79 -21.81
C LEU A 377 -0.08 5.09 -21.15
N ILE A 378 1.07 5.05 -20.47
CA ILE A 378 1.66 6.23 -19.82
C ILE A 378 2.00 7.30 -20.86
N ALA A 379 2.57 6.92 -22.00
CA ALA A 379 2.93 7.85 -23.08
C ALA A 379 1.68 8.57 -23.64
N ASP A 380 0.60 7.81 -23.88
CA ASP A 380 -0.63 8.33 -24.50
C ASP A 380 -1.47 9.17 -23.52
N TRP A 381 -1.43 8.83 -22.21
CA TRP A 381 -2.32 9.40 -21.20
C TRP A 381 -1.61 10.21 -20.10
N ARG A 382 -0.36 10.62 -20.33
CA ARG A 382 0.50 11.27 -19.33
C ARG A 382 -0.16 12.39 -18.54
N ASN A 383 -1.03 13.16 -19.18
CA ASN A 383 -1.65 14.35 -18.59
C ASN A 383 -3.09 14.13 -18.08
N VAL A 384 -3.59 12.91 -18.14
CA VAL A 384 -5.00 12.61 -17.78
C VAL A 384 -5.21 12.53 -16.27
N LEU A 385 -4.19 12.08 -15.53
CA LEU A 385 -4.23 12.01 -14.06
C LEU A 385 -3.24 13.03 -13.46
N PRO A 386 -3.59 14.32 -13.40
CA PRO A 386 -2.68 15.32 -12.83
C PRO A 386 -2.43 15.03 -11.34
N ALA A 387 -1.18 15.18 -10.92
CA ALA A 387 -0.79 15.06 -9.52
C ALA A 387 -1.36 16.19 -8.65
N GLN A 388 -1.86 17.24 -9.27
CA GLN A 388 -2.51 18.35 -8.58
C GLN A 388 -4.02 18.25 -8.74
N SER A 389 -4.73 18.28 -7.65
CA SER A 389 -6.20 18.28 -7.60
C SER A 389 -6.66 19.32 -6.61
N VAL A 390 -7.69 20.07 -6.99
CA VAL A 390 -8.36 21.02 -6.07
C VAL A 390 -8.98 20.33 -4.85
N CYS A 391 -9.09 19.00 -4.89
CA CYS A 391 -9.60 18.19 -3.78
C CYS A 391 -8.49 17.84 -2.76
N LEU A 392 -7.22 18.08 -3.07
CA LEU A 392 -6.11 17.87 -2.16
C LEU A 392 -5.88 19.13 -1.34
N ILE A 393 -5.61 18.94 -0.04
CA ILE A 393 -5.34 20.06 0.89
C ILE A 393 -4.00 20.74 0.56
N VAL A 394 -3.06 20.00 0.03
CA VAL A 394 -1.74 20.47 -0.42
C VAL A 394 -1.42 19.86 -1.79
N PRO A 395 -0.62 20.53 -2.63
CA PRO A 395 -0.20 19.97 -3.90
C PRO A 395 0.76 18.80 -3.68
N ILE A 396 0.67 17.79 -4.54
CA ILE A 396 1.68 16.74 -4.62
C ILE A 396 2.92 17.31 -5.29
N LYS A 397 4.05 17.24 -4.60
CA LYS A 397 5.36 17.68 -5.10
C LYS A 397 6.08 16.48 -5.69
N LYS A 398 6.50 16.61 -6.94
CA LYS A 398 7.43 15.64 -7.54
C LYS A 398 8.86 16.09 -7.26
N ILE A 399 9.77 15.17 -7.16
CA ILE A 399 11.20 15.48 -7.01
C ILE A 399 11.69 16.32 -8.21
N SER A 400 11.24 15.99 -9.43
CA SER A 400 11.57 16.73 -10.65
C SER A 400 11.08 18.19 -10.69
N ASP A 401 10.10 18.54 -9.86
CA ASP A 401 9.57 19.91 -9.81
C ASP A 401 10.47 20.84 -8.95
N HIS A 402 11.35 20.26 -8.10
CA HIS A 402 12.22 20.97 -7.15
C HIS A 402 13.61 20.31 -7.04
N PRO A 403 14.40 20.27 -8.14
CA PRO A 403 15.68 19.56 -8.13
C PRO A 403 16.74 20.21 -7.22
N ASP A 404 16.59 21.50 -6.89
CA ASP A 404 17.58 22.32 -6.19
C ASP A 404 17.24 22.60 -4.71
N GLU A 405 16.16 22.02 -4.15
CA GLU A 405 15.92 22.11 -2.70
C GLU A 405 17.01 21.29 -1.98
N GLU A 406 18.01 21.97 -1.41
CA GLU A 406 18.97 21.36 -0.50
C GLU A 406 18.25 20.98 0.79
N TYR A 407 18.14 19.69 1.05
CA TYR A 407 17.75 19.18 2.36
C TYR A 407 19.00 18.60 3.04
N ASP A 408 19.36 19.16 4.18
CA ASP A 408 20.30 18.50 5.09
C ASP A 408 19.67 17.20 5.59
N ASP A 409 20.31 16.06 5.32
CA ASP A 409 19.89 14.83 5.97
C ASP A 409 20.31 14.85 7.45
N ALA A 410 19.59 14.11 8.30
CA ALA A 410 19.89 14.01 9.73
C ALA A 410 21.30 13.44 10.04
N ALA A 411 22.01 12.95 9.03
CA ALA A 411 23.40 12.46 9.12
C ALA A 411 24.44 13.50 8.69
N GLY A 412 24.02 14.75 8.34
CA GLY A 412 24.94 15.83 7.95
C GLY A 412 25.67 15.60 6.62
N ARG A 413 25.08 14.81 5.72
CA ARG A 413 25.61 14.61 4.37
C ARG A 413 24.93 15.58 3.42
N HIS A 414 25.68 16.53 2.90
CA HIS A 414 25.20 17.40 1.83
C HIS A 414 25.14 16.61 0.52
N PHE A 415 23.94 16.39 0.00
CA PHE A 415 23.71 15.94 -1.37
C PHE A 415 23.44 17.16 -2.25
N GLY A 416 24.48 17.95 -2.51
CA GLY A 416 24.46 19.00 -3.52
C GLY A 416 24.79 18.43 -4.89
N ALA A 417 24.16 18.92 -5.93
CA ALA A 417 24.56 18.64 -7.30
C ALA A 417 26.04 19.01 -7.47
N SER A 418 26.88 18.05 -7.87
CA SER A 418 28.26 18.32 -8.24
C SER A 418 28.28 19.17 -9.51
N GLY A 419 28.27 20.48 -9.31
CA GLY A 419 28.53 21.43 -10.37
C GLY A 419 29.91 21.13 -10.97
N THR A 420 29.95 20.82 -12.24
CA THR A 420 31.14 20.82 -13.08
C THR A 420 31.78 22.20 -13.05
N GLN A 421 32.76 22.39 -12.17
CA GLN A 421 33.68 23.52 -12.35
C GLN A 421 34.56 23.23 -13.56
N ALA A 422 34.26 23.88 -14.68
CA ALA A 422 35.19 24.05 -15.76
C ALA A 422 36.40 24.84 -15.20
N LYS A 423 37.57 24.23 -15.17
CA LYS A 423 38.83 24.94 -15.01
C LYS A 423 39.06 25.71 -16.28
N GLU A 424 38.90 27.03 -16.25
CA GLU A 424 39.56 27.91 -17.18
C GLU A 424 41.06 27.90 -16.85
N ALA A 425 41.85 27.46 -17.79
CA ALA A 425 43.32 27.58 -17.78
C ALA A 425 43.68 28.99 -18.23
N GLU A 426 44.26 29.74 -17.34
CA GLU A 426 45.04 30.91 -17.70
C GLU A 426 46.37 30.46 -18.34
N GLY A 427 46.60 30.96 -19.57
CA GLY A 427 47.89 31.04 -20.21
C GLY A 427 48.60 32.36 -19.91
#